data_48d1d984e6e9b61d8f9cc328d8a9f02c
#
_entry.id   48d1d984e6e9b61d8f9cc328d8a9f02c
#
_cell.length_a   1.000
_cell.length_b   1.000
_cell.length_c   1.000
_cell.angle_alpha   90.00
_cell.angle_beta   90.00
_cell.angle_gamma   90.00
#
_symmetry.space_group_name_H-M   'P 1'
#
loop_
_entity.id
_entity.type
_entity.pdbx_description
1 polymer ?
#
loop_
_entity_poly.entity_id
_entity_poly.type
_entity_poly.pdbx_seq_one_letter_code
_entity_poly.pdbx_strand_id
1 'polypeptide(L)'
;MKRALWTLAVLLSHWRRHPMQLATLLIGLISATALWSGVQALNQQARTSYDRAAATFGGTRTAMLVGRDAPTFPQQLFVDLRRAGWPVSPMLEGRIQIGGRSFRLLGIEPVTLPREVGSVPTIETANLQSFMTPPGQMLVAPETLADLKLAEGVTPSANGGVTLPPLRVQPQLVPGVLVVDIGIAQSLLRMPDQLSRLLVGKARGKPAPLENVVGDRLRLIAPDAESDLERLTDSFHLNLTAFGLLSFFVGLFIVNSAIGLAFEQRLPTLRTLRACGVSARMLNSVMVIELVSLALLAGLIGLVCGYLIAAALLPDVAASLRGLYGAQIPGQLTLKSQWWFAGIAISIIGALAAAATSLTKALRLPLLATAQPYAWQQAQRRWLMLQSAVALAVFAAAGAFLLFGDSLLSGFAVLAALLLGAALILPMLLEIVLAFGQRHARGPLSTWFWADSRQQLSGLSLALMALVLALAVNV
;
A
#
# COMPACT_ATOMS: atom_id res chain seq x y z
N MET A 1 38.42 1.45 -22.37
CA MET A 1 38.22 0.75 -21.10
C MET A 1 39.12 1.25 -19.96
N LYS A 2 40.46 1.32 -20.10
CA LYS A 2 41.37 1.73 -19.00
C LYS A 2 41.04 3.12 -18.39
N ARG A 3 40.68 4.15 -19.22
CA ARG A 3 40.32 5.49 -18.75
C ARG A 3 39.03 5.51 -17.92
N ALA A 4 38.02 4.70 -18.28
CA ALA A 4 36.76 4.62 -17.53
C ALA A 4 36.95 3.98 -16.14
N LEU A 5 37.75 2.89 -16.08
CA LEU A 5 38.09 2.23 -14.81
C LEU A 5 38.89 3.16 -13.88
N TRP A 6 39.79 3.94 -14.46
CA TRP A 6 40.57 4.95 -13.71
C TRP A 6 39.66 6.06 -13.16
N THR A 7 38.76 6.59 -13.99
CA THR A 7 37.80 7.61 -13.56
C THR A 7 36.89 7.07 -12.45
N LEU A 8 36.42 5.83 -12.57
CA LEU A 8 35.63 5.15 -11.55
C LEU A 8 36.41 5.01 -10.24
N ALA A 9 37.67 4.56 -10.31
CA ALA A 9 38.52 4.43 -9.12
C ALA A 9 38.73 5.77 -8.40
N VAL A 10 38.93 6.87 -9.16
CA VAL A 10 39.06 8.21 -8.59
C VAL A 10 37.76 8.67 -7.92
N LEU A 11 36.61 8.43 -8.52
CA LEU A 11 35.31 8.78 -7.94
C LEU A 11 35.00 7.95 -6.70
N LEU A 12 35.27 6.65 -6.72
CA LEU A 12 35.08 5.77 -5.57
C LEU A 12 36.04 6.10 -4.41
N SER A 13 37.26 6.60 -4.70
CA SER A 13 38.18 7.03 -3.65
C SER A 13 37.66 8.19 -2.81
N HIS A 14 36.75 9.00 -3.34
CA HIS A 14 36.07 10.07 -2.60
C HIS A 14 35.29 9.51 -1.39
N TRP A 15 34.58 8.42 -1.55
CA TRP A 15 33.78 7.82 -0.48
C TRP A 15 34.65 7.26 0.67
N ARG A 16 35.85 6.79 0.36
CA ARG A 16 36.81 6.37 1.39
C ARG A 16 37.30 7.54 2.23
N ARG A 17 37.38 8.73 1.64
CA ARG A 17 37.83 9.97 2.33
C ARG A 17 36.68 10.67 3.06
N HIS A 18 35.44 10.46 2.64
CA HIS A 18 34.25 11.08 3.20
C HIS A 18 33.18 10.02 3.58
N PRO A 19 33.47 9.14 4.57
CA PRO A 19 32.57 8.04 4.92
C PRO A 19 31.23 8.51 5.46
N MET A 20 31.20 9.66 6.18
CA MET A 20 29.95 10.23 6.69
C MET A 20 28.96 10.63 5.59
N GLN A 21 29.47 11.12 4.44
CA GLN A 21 28.61 11.48 3.31
C GLN A 21 28.04 10.24 2.63
N LEU A 22 28.86 9.20 2.47
CA LEU A 22 28.40 7.90 1.97
C LEU A 22 27.31 7.33 2.90
N ALA A 23 27.54 7.39 4.22
CA ALA A 23 26.56 6.94 5.20
C ALA A 23 25.24 7.71 5.09
N THR A 24 25.28 9.04 5.01
CA THR A 24 24.08 9.88 4.87
C THR A 24 23.32 9.55 3.58
N LEU A 25 24.02 9.35 2.46
CA LEU A 25 23.42 9.00 1.19
C LEU A 25 22.78 7.59 1.25
N LEU A 26 23.50 6.61 1.81
CA LEU A 26 22.99 5.25 1.96
C LEU A 26 21.80 5.20 2.92
N ILE A 27 21.88 5.88 4.07
CA ILE A 27 20.76 5.97 5.02
C ILE A 27 19.54 6.59 4.35
N GLY A 28 19.71 7.67 3.59
CA GLY A 28 18.61 8.30 2.85
C GLY A 28 17.95 7.34 1.85
N LEU A 29 18.76 6.65 1.02
CA LEU A 29 18.27 5.66 0.06
C LEU A 29 17.60 4.45 0.74
N ILE A 30 18.22 3.91 1.79
CA ILE A 30 17.70 2.80 2.59
C ILE A 30 16.37 3.19 3.22
N SER A 31 16.31 4.35 3.89
CA SER A 31 15.08 4.83 4.54
C SER A 31 13.95 5.06 3.55
N ALA A 32 14.23 5.69 2.40
CA ALA A 32 13.23 5.90 1.35
C ALA A 32 12.65 4.58 0.84
N THR A 33 13.52 3.61 0.55
CA THR A 33 13.09 2.28 0.06
C THR A 33 12.39 1.48 1.16
N ALA A 34 12.87 1.54 2.40
CA ALA A 34 12.30 0.82 3.54
C ALA A 34 10.89 1.32 3.88
N LEU A 35 10.69 2.64 3.93
CA LEU A 35 9.38 3.24 4.18
C LEU A 35 8.37 2.84 3.09
N TRP A 36 8.77 2.98 1.83
CA TRP A 36 7.90 2.60 0.71
C TRP A 36 7.57 1.10 0.74
N SER A 37 8.57 0.23 0.88
CA SER A 37 8.35 -1.22 0.87
C SER A 37 7.56 -1.69 2.09
N GLY A 38 7.78 -1.10 3.26
CA GLY A 38 7.04 -1.41 4.49
C GLY A 38 5.55 -1.06 4.37
N VAL A 39 5.24 0.14 3.87
CA VAL A 39 3.85 0.57 3.64
C VAL A 39 3.16 -0.31 2.59
N GLN A 40 3.86 -0.65 1.49
CA GLN A 40 3.30 -1.54 0.48
C GLN A 40 3.05 -2.95 1.03
N ALA A 41 3.94 -3.48 1.86
CA ALA A 41 3.76 -4.79 2.49
C ALA A 41 2.50 -4.81 3.38
N LEU A 42 2.31 -3.80 4.22
CA LEU A 42 1.12 -3.66 5.07
C LEU A 42 -0.16 -3.48 4.25
N ASN A 43 -0.12 -2.63 3.22
CA ASN A 43 -1.26 -2.38 2.34
C ASN A 43 -1.71 -3.66 1.61
N GLN A 44 -0.78 -4.43 1.06
CA GLN A 44 -1.09 -5.69 0.41
C GLN A 44 -1.70 -6.70 1.39
N GLN A 45 -1.10 -6.82 2.58
CA GLN A 45 -1.62 -7.72 3.60
C GLN A 45 -3.04 -7.35 4.00
N ALA A 46 -3.30 -6.05 4.18
CA ALA A 46 -4.64 -5.55 4.44
C ALA A 46 -5.61 -5.91 3.29
N ARG A 47 -5.24 -5.62 2.03
CA ARG A 47 -6.06 -5.98 0.85
C ARG A 47 -6.38 -7.47 0.81
N THR A 48 -5.37 -8.32 0.94
CA THR A 48 -5.56 -9.78 0.90
C THR A 48 -6.52 -10.24 2.01
N SER A 49 -6.43 -9.63 3.19
CA SER A 49 -7.31 -9.95 4.32
C SER A 49 -8.74 -9.48 4.08
N TYR A 50 -8.92 -8.30 3.51
CA TYR A 50 -10.25 -7.79 3.14
C TYR A 50 -10.89 -8.59 2.01
N ASP A 51 -10.12 -8.91 0.96
CA ASP A 51 -10.61 -9.74 -0.15
C ASP A 51 -11.06 -11.11 0.36
N ARG A 52 -10.30 -11.73 1.26
CA ARG A 52 -10.68 -12.99 1.91
C ARG A 52 -11.93 -12.82 2.76
N ALA A 53 -12.03 -11.75 3.55
CA ALA A 53 -13.20 -11.49 4.39
C ALA A 53 -14.46 -11.27 3.54
N ALA A 54 -14.41 -10.38 2.57
CA ALA A 54 -15.50 -10.13 1.64
C ALA A 54 -15.91 -11.40 0.93
N ALA A 55 -14.93 -12.16 0.56
CA ALA A 55 -15.05 -13.42 -0.11
C ALA A 55 -15.81 -14.48 0.72
N THR A 56 -15.50 -14.66 1.99
CA THR A 56 -16.11 -15.71 2.86
C THR A 56 -17.51 -15.33 3.35
N PHE A 57 -17.78 -14.03 3.47
CA PHE A 57 -19.07 -13.59 4.01
C PHE A 57 -20.18 -13.47 2.96
N GLY A 58 -19.92 -13.84 1.68
CA GLY A 58 -20.89 -13.66 0.59
C GLY A 58 -21.32 -12.19 0.48
N GLY A 59 -20.48 -11.30 1.01
CA GLY A 59 -20.78 -9.89 1.13
C GLY A 59 -20.93 -9.27 -0.23
N THR A 60 -21.95 -8.47 -0.37
CA THR A 60 -22.16 -7.35 -1.27
C THR A 60 -22.31 -7.63 -2.76
N ARG A 61 -21.71 -8.68 -3.32
CA ARG A 61 -21.84 -8.98 -4.77
C ARG A 61 -22.99 -9.92 -5.12
N THR A 62 -23.61 -10.56 -4.13
CA THR A 62 -24.71 -11.52 -4.34
C THR A 62 -25.91 -11.11 -3.51
N ALA A 63 -27.07 -10.98 -4.16
CA ALA A 63 -28.32 -10.75 -3.46
C ALA A 63 -28.57 -11.84 -2.42
N MET A 64 -29.14 -11.48 -1.29
CA MET A 64 -29.45 -12.44 -0.24
C MET A 64 -30.85 -12.23 0.32
N LEU A 65 -31.49 -13.33 0.72
CA LEU A 65 -32.75 -13.33 1.46
C LEU A 65 -32.46 -13.62 2.92
N VAL A 66 -32.94 -12.76 3.80
CA VAL A 66 -32.82 -12.90 5.27
C VAL A 66 -34.18 -12.86 5.91
N GLY A 67 -34.30 -13.45 7.09
CA GLY A 67 -35.51 -13.34 7.89
C GLY A 67 -35.82 -11.88 8.23
N ARG A 68 -37.10 -11.47 8.16
CA ARG A 68 -37.49 -10.10 8.49
C ARG A 68 -37.48 -9.87 10.00
N ASP A 69 -38.05 -10.80 10.78
CA ASP A 69 -38.28 -10.62 12.23
C ASP A 69 -37.37 -11.47 13.10
N ALA A 70 -36.69 -12.47 12.53
CA ALA A 70 -35.81 -13.36 13.27
C ALA A 70 -34.50 -13.62 12.53
N PRO A 71 -33.40 -13.90 13.25
CA PRO A 71 -32.09 -14.17 12.67
C PRO A 71 -32.03 -15.51 11.92
N THR A 72 -32.99 -16.40 12.18
CA THR A 72 -33.14 -17.70 11.51
C THR A 72 -34.59 -17.93 11.07
N PHE A 73 -34.76 -18.75 10.05
CA PHE A 73 -36.08 -19.12 9.49
C PHE A 73 -36.12 -20.59 9.07
N PRO A 74 -37.32 -21.19 8.95
CA PRO A 74 -37.45 -22.59 8.61
C PRO A 74 -36.89 -22.95 7.22
N GLN A 75 -36.22 -24.08 7.13
CA GLN A 75 -35.67 -24.63 5.87
C GLN A 75 -36.73 -24.84 4.79
N GLN A 76 -37.97 -25.02 5.18
CA GLN A 76 -39.10 -25.20 4.25
C GLN A 76 -39.21 -24.02 3.25
N LEU A 77 -38.90 -22.79 3.67
CA LEU A 77 -38.93 -21.61 2.80
C LEU A 77 -37.90 -21.71 1.66
N PHE A 78 -36.76 -22.33 1.90
CA PHE A 78 -35.78 -22.63 0.86
C PHE A 78 -36.34 -23.60 -0.18
N VAL A 79 -37.01 -24.68 0.28
CA VAL A 79 -37.62 -25.68 -0.61
C VAL A 79 -38.70 -25.05 -1.47
N ASP A 80 -39.56 -24.21 -0.87
CA ASP A 80 -40.65 -23.54 -1.57
C ASP A 80 -40.13 -22.57 -2.64
N LEU A 81 -39.09 -21.81 -2.32
CA LEU A 81 -38.43 -20.91 -3.27
C LEU A 81 -37.75 -21.67 -4.43
N ARG A 82 -37.09 -22.78 -4.14
CA ARG A 82 -36.48 -23.63 -5.18
C ARG A 82 -37.54 -24.20 -6.12
N ARG A 83 -38.68 -24.66 -5.60
CA ARG A 83 -39.81 -25.13 -6.40
C ARG A 83 -40.46 -24.04 -7.23
N ALA A 84 -40.44 -22.80 -6.74
CA ALA A 84 -40.91 -21.60 -7.46
C ALA A 84 -39.91 -21.06 -8.50
N GLY A 85 -38.76 -21.72 -8.70
CA GLY A 85 -37.77 -21.37 -9.71
C GLY A 85 -36.71 -20.35 -9.25
N TRP A 86 -36.65 -20.04 -7.97
CA TRP A 86 -35.61 -19.16 -7.43
C TRP A 86 -34.27 -19.90 -7.33
N PRO A 87 -33.19 -19.36 -7.89
CA PRO A 87 -31.86 -19.93 -7.78
C PRO A 87 -31.21 -19.57 -6.43
N VAL A 88 -31.75 -20.13 -5.35
CA VAL A 88 -31.29 -19.87 -3.99
C VAL A 88 -30.43 -21.01 -3.45
N SER A 89 -29.46 -20.68 -2.59
CA SER A 89 -28.63 -21.62 -1.85
C SER A 89 -28.68 -21.31 -0.35
N PRO A 90 -28.90 -22.33 0.49
CA PRO A 90 -29.08 -22.13 1.92
C PRO A 90 -27.74 -21.94 2.63
N MET A 91 -27.75 -21.12 3.67
CA MET A 91 -26.63 -20.91 4.56
C MET A 91 -27.10 -20.83 6.01
N LEU A 92 -26.38 -21.51 6.89
CA LEU A 92 -26.56 -21.43 8.33
C LEU A 92 -25.30 -20.91 8.98
N GLU A 93 -25.45 -19.92 9.85
CA GLU A 93 -24.34 -19.28 10.55
C GLU A 93 -24.53 -19.39 12.06
N GLY A 94 -23.45 -19.72 12.76
CA GLY A 94 -23.42 -19.76 14.21
C GLY A 94 -22.02 -19.63 14.76
N ARG A 95 -21.89 -19.79 16.07
CA ARG A 95 -20.60 -19.78 16.76
C ARG A 95 -20.38 -21.09 17.50
N ILE A 96 -19.15 -21.60 17.43
CA ILE A 96 -18.73 -22.80 18.15
C ILE A 96 -17.44 -22.52 18.90
N GLN A 97 -17.26 -23.16 20.06
CA GLN A 97 -16.08 -23.00 20.86
C GLN A 97 -15.21 -24.26 20.80
N ILE A 98 -13.92 -24.07 20.49
CA ILE A 98 -12.90 -25.13 20.43
C ILE A 98 -11.70 -24.67 21.27
N GLY A 99 -11.30 -25.44 22.25
CA GLY A 99 -10.16 -25.09 23.10
C GLY A 99 -10.30 -23.75 23.82
N GLY A 100 -11.51 -23.35 24.22
CA GLY A 100 -11.79 -22.07 24.89
C GLY A 100 -11.83 -20.85 23.97
N ARG A 101 -11.64 -21.03 22.65
CA ARG A 101 -11.75 -19.95 21.64
C ARG A 101 -13.04 -20.08 20.85
N SER A 102 -13.64 -18.93 20.51
CA SER A 102 -14.87 -18.87 19.71
C SER A 102 -14.54 -18.74 18.23
N PHE A 103 -15.12 -19.62 17.43
CA PHE A 103 -15.00 -19.63 15.97
C PHE A 103 -16.37 -19.45 15.33
N ARG A 104 -16.42 -18.85 14.15
CA ARG A 104 -17.62 -18.70 13.36
C ARG A 104 -17.81 -19.96 12.50
N LEU A 105 -18.93 -20.64 12.66
CA LEU A 105 -19.29 -21.83 11.90
C LEU A 105 -20.25 -21.43 10.77
N LEU A 106 -19.92 -21.80 9.54
CA LEU A 106 -20.76 -21.63 8.35
C LEU A 106 -21.15 -22.99 7.79
N GLY A 107 -22.44 -23.26 7.77
CA GLY A 107 -23.02 -24.38 7.07
C GLY A 107 -23.46 -23.98 5.66
N ILE A 108 -22.97 -24.67 4.65
CA ILE A 108 -23.28 -24.42 3.24
C ILE A 108 -23.75 -25.67 2.53
N GLU A 109 -24.49 -25.48 1.45
CA GLU A 109 -24.87 -26.57 0.53
C GLU A 109 -24.11 -26.39 -0.80
N PRO A 110 -23.03 -27.16 -1.06
CA PRO A 110 -22.18 -26.96 -2.23
C PRO A 110 -22.89 -27.11 -3.58
N VAL A 111 -23.95 -27.93 -3.64
CA VAL A 111 -24.64 -28.28 -4.90
C VAL A 111 -25.43 -27.10 -5.47
N THR A 112 -26.04 -26.29 -4.60
CA THR A 112 -26.89 -25.17 -5.02
C THR A 112 -26.14 -23.82 -4.99
N LEU A 113 -24.88 -23.81 -4.54
CA LEU A 113 -24.10 -22.61 -4.39
C LEU A 113 -23.88 -21.92 -5.74
N PRO A 114 -24.19 -20.61 -5.87
CA PRO A 114 -23.93 -19.89 -7.10
C PRO A 114 -22.42 -19.84 -7.40
N ARG A 115 -22.01 -20.17 -8.63
CA ARG A 115 -20.59 -20.14 -9.05
C ARG A 115 -19.94 -18.75 -8.97
N GLU A 116 -20.75 -17.73 -8.86
CA GLU A 116 -20.34 -16.32 -8.78
C GLU A 116 -20.00 -15.87 -7.36
N VAL A 117 -20.31 -16.67 -6.36
CA VAL A 117 -19.88 -16.46 -4.97
C VAL A 117 -18.42 -16.93 -4.88
N GLY A 118 -17.52 -16.09 -5.36
CA GLY A 118 -16.11 -16.38 -5.57
C GLY A 118 -15.29 -16.71 -4.32
N SER A 119 -15.92 -17.13 -3.23
CA SER A 119 -15.26 -17.20 -1.93
C SER A 119 -15.72 -18.32 -1.03
N VAL A 120 -16.76 -18.98 -1.41
CA VAL A 120 -16.92 -20.30 -0.87
C VAL A 120 -15.97 -21.18 -1.66
N PRO A 121 -15.08 -21.92 -1.00
CA PRO A 121 -14.08 -22.72 -1.70
C PRO A 121 -14.82 -23.58 -2.72
N THR A 122 -14.34 -23.52 -3.96
CA THR A 122 -14.79 -24.48 -4.98
C THR A 122 -14.35 -25.84 -4.47
N ILE A 123 -15.27 -26.55 -3.82
CA ILE A 123 -15.01 -27.92 -3.36
C ILE A 123 -14.83 -28.71 -4.64
N GLU A 124 -13.62 -29.17 -4.87
CA GLU A 124 -13.32 -30.00 -6.03
C GLU A 124 -14.34 -31.17 -6.08
N THR A 125 -14.85 -31.44 -7.26
CA THR A 125 -15.90 -32.44 -7.46
C THR A 125 -15.54 -33.80 -6.84
N ALA A 126 -14.22 -34.10 -6.80
CA ALA A 126 -13.68 -35.33 -6.17
C ALA A 126 -13.86 -35.36 -4.63
N ASN A 127 -13.98 -34.21 -3.99
CA ASN A 127 -14.08 -34.08 -2.53
C ASN A 127 -15.51 -33.79 -2.05
N LEU A 128 -16.44 -33.58 -2.96
CA LEU A 128 -17.84 -33.23 -2.64
C LEU A 128 -18.54 -34.31 -1.81
N GLN A 129 -18.34 -35.57 -2.16
CA GLN A 129 -18.94 -36.71 -1.44
C GLN A 129 -18.43 -36.78 0.00
N SER A 130 -17.11 -36.66 0.21
CA SER A 130 -16.50 -36.68 1.55
C SER A 130 -16.86 -35.44 2.41
N PHE A 131 -17.19 -34.32 1.79
CA PHE A 131 -17.65 -33.13 2.49
C PHE A 131 -19.11 -33.30 2.99
N MET A 132 -19.98 -33.86 2.19
CA MET A 132 -21.43 -33.98 2.48
C MET A 132 -21.79 -35.22 3.28
N THR A 133 -21.05 -36.34 3.14
CA THR A 133 -21.37 -37.60 3.79
C THR A 133 -20.77 -37.66 5.20
N PRO A 134 -21.56 -37.97 6.24
CA PRO A 134 -21.03 -38.10 7.61
C PRO A 134 -19.80 -39.03 7.70
N PRO A 135 -18.76 -38.67 8.48
CA PRO A 135 -18.68 -37.57 9.42
C PRO A 135 -18.46 -36.19 8.76
N GLY A 136 -18.35 -36.15 7.43
CA GLY A 136 -18.09 -34.90 6.69
C GLY A 136 -16.64 -34.39 6.81
N GLN A 137 -16.42 -33.17 6.34
CA GLN A 137 -15.16 -32.46 6.49
C GLN A 137 -15.42 -31.05 6.98
N MET A 138 -14.51 -30.54 7.81
CA MET A 138 -14.52 -29.15 8.27
C MET A 138 -13.37 -28.40 7.61
N LEU A 139 -13.70 -27.46 6.73
CA LEU A 139 -12.70 -26.64 6.05
C LEU A 139 -12.26 -25.53 6.98
N VAL A 140 -10.95 -25.33 7.07
CA VAL A 140 -10.31 -24.33 7.95
C VAL A 140 -9.18 -23.63 7.23
N ALA A 141 -8.92 -22.35 7.60
CA ALA A 141 -7.75 -21.65 7.15
C ALA A 141 -6.47 -22.26 7.77
N PRO A 142 -5.32 -22.24 7.07
CA PRO A 142 -4.06 -22.73 7.63
C PRO A 142 -3.65 -22.01 8.93
N GLU A 143 -3.96 -20.73 9.03
CA GLU A 143 -3.70 -19.94 10.23
C GLU A 143 -4.57 -20.38 11.42
N THR A 144 -5.84 -20.74 11.16
CA THR A 144 -6.75 -21.27 12.19
C THR A 144 -6.25 -22.63 12.70
N LEU A 145 -5.73 -23.47 11.81
CA LEU A 145 -5.16 -24.75 12.16
C LEU A 145 -3.92 -24.59 13.06
N ALA A 146 -3.03 -23.65 12.70
CA ALA A 146 -1.87 -23.31 13.50
C ALA A 146 -2.25 -22.74 14.88
N ASP A 147 -3.26 -21.88 14.96
CA ASP A 147 -3.79 -21.31 16.18
C ASP A 147 -4.38 -22.35 17.14
N LEU A 148 -5.01 -23.39 16.58
CA LEU A 148 -5.56 -24.52 17.31
C LEU A 148 -4.45 -25.52 17.72
N LYS A 149 -3.23 -25.40 17.17
CA LYS A 149 -2.11 -26.34 17.34
C LYS A 149 -2.50 -27.79 16.98
N LEU A 150 -3.36 -27.94 15.96
CA LEU A 150 -3.82 -29.23 15.47
C LEU A 150 -3.21 -29.52 14.11
N ALA A 151 -3.16 -30.81 13.74
CA ALA A 151 -2.76 -31.24 12.41
C ALA A 151 -3.99 -31.43 11.49
N GLU A 152 -3.76 -31.39 10.18
CA GLU A 152 -4.78 -31.72 9.19
C GLU A 152 -5.26 -33.16 9.35
N GLY A 153 -6.55 -33.40 9.20
CA GLY A 153 -7.18 -34.71 9.38
C GLY A 153 -7.57 -35.06 10.81
N VAL A 154 -7.19 -34.25 11.80
CA VAL A 154 -7.58 -34.46 13.19
C VAL A 154 -9.06 -34.09 13.39
N THR A 155 -9.77 -34.86 14.21
CA THR A 155 -11.13 -34.60 14.65
C THR A 155 -11.12 -33.92 16.01
N PRO A 156 -11.26 -32.59 16.10
CA PRO A 156 -11.27 -31.90 17.38
C PRO A 156 -12.58 -32.08 18.13
N SER A 157 -12.56 -31.85 19.44
CA SER A 157 -13.79 -31.78 20.24
C SER A 157 -14.14 -30.34 20.55
N ALA A 158 -15.42 -29.99 20.31
CA ALA A 158 -15.96 -28.72 20.77
C ALA A 158 -16.23 -28.71 22.28
N ASN A 159 -16.37 -27.53 22.86
CA ASN A 159 -16.82 -27.41 24.24
C ASN A 159 -18.21 -28.08 24.38
N GLY A 160 -18.31 -29.03 25.32
CA GLY A 160 -19.50 -29.85 25.49
C GLY A 160 -19.36 -31.27 24.92
N GLY A 161 -18.18 -31.71 24.54
CA GLY A 161 -17.85 -33.09 24.16
C GLY A 161 -18.33 -33.52 22.77
N VAL A 162 -18.78 -32.57 21.95
CA VAL A 162 -19.22 -32.86 20.58
C VAL A 162 -17.99 -33.03 19.68
N THR A 163 -17.85 -34.20 19.07
CA THR A 163 -16.78 -34.48 18.10
C THR A 163 -17.08 -33.75 16.79
N LEU A 164 -16.12 -32.99 16.32
CA LEU A 164 -16.20 -32.25 15.07
C LEU A 164 -15.70 -33.09 13.88
N PRO A 165 -16.11 -32.79 12.66
CA PRO A 165 -15.54 -33.42 11.47
C PRO A 165 -14.01 -33.21 11.38
N PRO A 166 -13.30 -34.11 10.65
CA PRO A 166 -11.87 -33.97 10.42
C PRO A 166 -11.56 -32.64 9.72
N LEU A 167 -10.51 -31.97 10.23
CA LEU A 167 -10.07 -30.67 9.73
C LEU A 167 -9.38 -30.81 8.37
N ARG A 168 -9.74 -30.00 7.40
CA ARG A 168 -9.07 -29.90 6.10
C ARG A 168 -8.66 -28.46 5.81
N VAL A 169 -7.41 -28.27 5.39
CA VAL A 169 -6.87 -26.96 5.11
C VAL A 169 -7.41 -26.41 3.80
N GLN A 170 -7.93 -25.18 3.85
CA GLN A 170 -8.35 -24.42 2.70
C GLN A 170 -7.71 -23.02 2.74
N PRO A 171 -6.67 -22.75 1.91
CA PRO A 171 -5.90 -21.51 1.99
C PRO A 171 -6.69 -20.22 1.71
N GLN A 172 -7.84 -20.36 1.04
CA GLN A 172 -8.69 -19.22 0.66
C GLN A 172 -9.65 -18.79 1.77
N LEU A 173 -9.83 -19.60 2.82
CA LEU A 173 -10.71 -19.26 3.93
C LEU A 173 -10.11 -18.18 4.83
N VAL A 174 -11.02 -17.39 5.40
CA VAL A 174 -10.66 -16.41 6.44
C VAL A 174 -10.30 -17.13 7.74
N PRO A 175 -9.21 -16.74 8.41
CA PRO A 175 -8.90 -17.23 9.74
C PRO A 175 -10.07 -17.02 10.72
N GLY A 176 -10.32 -18.04 11.55
CA GLY A 176 -11.43 -18.01 12.51
C GLY A 176 -12.80 -18.42 11.98
N VAL A 177 -12.90 -18.74 10.69
CA VAL A 177 -14.10 -19.28 10.05
C VAL A 177 -13.91 -20.78 9.80
N LEU A 178 -14.93 -21.56 10.15
CA LEU A 178 -15.03 -22.99 9.93
C LEU A 178 -16.19 -23.25 8.98
N VAL A 179 -15.98 -24.01 7.91
CA VAL A 179 -17.02 -24.29 6.91
C VAL A 179 -17.30 -25.79 6.89
N VAL A 180 -18.57 -26.14 6.99
CA VAL A 180 -19.08 -27.53 6.97
C VAL A 180 -20.32 -27.64 6.09
N ASP A 181 -20.74 -28.87 5.80
CA ASP A 181 -22.05 -29.13 5.19
C ASP A 181 -23.17 -28.57 6.08
N ILE A 182 -24.28 -28.14 5.44
CA ILE A 182 -25.36 -27.48 6.14
C ILE A 182 -26.08 -28.42 7.15
N GLY A 183 -26.21 -29.68 6.83
CA GLY A 183 -26.82 -30.68 7.74
C GLY A 183 -25.93 -30.93 8.96
N ILE A 184 -24.61 -30.92 8.77
CA ILE A 184 -23.64 -31.00 9.87
C ILE A 184 -23.68 -29.73 10.72
N ALA A 185 -23.77 -28.56 10.10
CA ALA A 185 -23.89 -27.29 10.83
C ALA A 185 -25.17 -27.24 11.70
N GLN A 186 -26.30 -27.68 11.15
CA GLN A 186 -27.57 -27.76 11.88
C GLN A 186 -27.46 -28.64 13.12
N SER A 187 -26.78 -29.77 13.01
CA SER A 187 -26.57 -30.72 14.13
C SER A 187 -25.60 -30.10 15.18
N LEU A 188 -24.49 -29.52 14.75
CA LEU A 188 -23.49 -28.91 15.64
C LEU A 188 -24.02 -27.69 16.41
N LEU A 189 -24.82 -26.85 15.75
CA LEU A 189 -25.45 -25.68 16.33
C LEU A 189 -26.74 -25.98 17.10
N ARG A 190 -27.24 -27.24 17.05
CA ARG A 190 -28.54 -27.67 17.62
C ARG A 190 -29.71 -26.83 17.08
N MET A 191 -29.68 -26.55 15.77
CA MET A 191 -30.67 -25.76 15.06
C MET A 191 -31.24 -26.59 13.88
N PRO A 192 -31.94 -27.69 14.14
CA PRO A 192 -32.52 -28.55 13.09
C PRO A 192 -33.51 -27.73 12.24
N ASP A 193 -33.48 -27.94 10.94
CA ASP A 193 -34.37 -27.29 9.96
C ASP A 193 -34.39 -25.76 10.00
N GLN A 194 -33.35 -25.11 10.52
CA GLN A 194 -33.18 -23.65 10.54
C GLN A 194 -32.11 -23.21 9.57
N LEU A 195 -32.32 -22.04 8.97
CA LEU A 195 -31.38 -21.33 8.08
C LEU A 195 -31.24 -19.90 8.53
N SER A 196 -30.08 -19.31 8.30
CA SER A 196 -29.83 -17.89 8.63
C SER A 196 -30.05 -16.98 7.42
N ARG A 197 -29.73 -17.46 6.23
CA ARG A 197 -29.88 -16.68 4.98
C ARG A 197 -29.91 -17.62 3.76
N LEU A 198 -30.41 -17.07 2.62
CA LEU A 198 -30.31 -17.70 1.32
C LEU A 198 -29.51 -16.78 0.39
N LEU A 199 -28.52 -17.30 -0.29
CA LEU A 199 -27.83 -16.63 -1.36
C LEU A 199 -28.62 -16.74 -2.64
N VAL A 200 -28.81 -15.64 -3.37
CA VAL A 200 -29.59 -15.61 -4.60
C VAL A 200 -28.66 -15.55 -5.80
N GLY A 201 -28.63 -16.62 -6.59
CA GLY A 201 -27.85 -16.66 -7.83
C GLY A 201 -28.58 -15.98 -8.99
N LYS A 202 -27.93 -15.97 -10.18
CA LYS A 202 -28.59 -15.47 -11.40
C LYS A 202 -29.71 -16.41 -11.86
N ALA A 203 -30.90 -15.85 -11.96
CA ALA A 203 -32.06 -16.61 -12.47
C ALA A 203 -31.91 -16.90 -13.98
N ARG A 204 -32.17 -18.13 -14.40
CA ARG A 204 -32.23 -18.52 -15.82
C ARG A 204 -33.58 -18.23 -16.48
N GLY A 205 -34.55 -17.66 -15.74
CA GLY A 205 -35.89 -17.32 -16.17
C GLY A 205 -36.50 -16.26 -15.25
N LYS A 206 -37.82 -15.98 -15.39
CA LYS A 206 -38.55 -15.13 -14.43
C LYS A 206 -39.11 -16.02 -13.30
N PRO A 207 -38.52 -16.00 -12.10
CA PRO A 207 -39.08 -16.70 -10.94
C PRO A 207 -40.43 -16.08 -10.55
N ALA A 208 -41.25 -16.80 -9.84
CA ALA A 208 -42.47 -16.27 -9.27
C ALA A 208 -42.18 -15.09 -8.33
N PRO A 209 -43.07 -14.08 -8.22
CA PRO A 209 -42.86 -12.97 -7.29
C PRO A 209 -42.59 -13.47 -5.88
N LEU A 210 -41.63 -12.92 -5.18
CA LEU A 210 -41.17 -13.33 -3.86
C LEU A 210 -42.32 -13.36 -2.84
N GLU A 211 -43.15 -12.30 -2.89
CA GLU A 211 -44.33 -12.13 -2.00
C GLU A 211 -45.33 -13.27 -2.11
N ASN A 212 -45.49 -13.85 -3.29
CA ASN A 212 -46.43 -14.95 -3.51
C ASN A 212 -45.92 -16.32 -2.97
N VAL A 213 -44.59 -16.46 -2.79
CA VAL A 213 -43.98 -17.73 -2.37
C VAL A 213 -43.73 -17.74 -0.85
N VAL A 214 -43.17 -16.67 -0.32
CA VAL A 214 -42.75 -16.61 1.10
C VAL A 214 -43.49 -15.55 1.90
N GLY A 215 -44.35 -14.76 1.26
CA GLY A 215 -45.06 -13.66 1.89
C GLY A 215 -44.06 -12.63 2.43
N ASP A 216 -44.34 -12.14 3.62
CA ASP A 216 -43.57 -11.10 4.28
C ASP A 216 -42.44 -11.62 5.20
N ARG A 217 -42.22 -12.97 5.19
CA ARG A 217 -41.28 -13.64 6.12
C ARG A 217 -39.81 -13.40 5.78
N LEU A 218 -39.48 -13.18 4.49
CA LEU A 218 -38.11 -12.95 4.03
C LEU A 218 -38.01 -11.57 3.36
N ARG A 219 -36.87 -10.91 3.56
CA ARG A 219 -36.51 -9.65 2.91
C ARG A 219 -35.34 -9.89 1.96
N LEU A 220 -35.51 -9.43 0.71
CA LEU A 220 -34.44 -9.42 -0.27
C LEU A 220 -33.51 -8.22 0.03
N ILE A 221 -32.26 -8.51 0.30
CA ILE A 221 -31.18 -7.53 0.36
C ILE A 221 -30.50 -7.61 -1.01
N ALA A 222 -30.69 -6.55 -1.81
CA ALA A 222 -30.00 -6.43 -3.08
C ALA A 222 -28.48 -6.36 -2.85
N PRO A 223 -27.66 -6.79 -3.81
CA PRO A 223 -26.23 -6.51 -3.75
C PRO A 223 -26.11 -4.98 -3.86
N ASP A 224 -25.74 -4.34 -2.77
CA ASP A 224 -25.41 -2.92 -2.82
C ASP A 224 -24.23 -2.77 -3.77
N ALA A 225 -24.38 -1.94 -4.79
CA ALA A 225 -23.31 -1.67 -5.77
C ALA A 225 -22.06 -1.15 -5.10
N GLU A 226 -22.21 -0.55 -3.93
CA GLU A 226 -21.14 -0.13 -3.01
C GLU A 226 -21.66 -0.25 -1.58
N SER A 227 -21.26 -1.29 -0.86
CA SER A 227 -21.52 -1.35 0.57
C SER A 227 -20.70 -0.24 1.27
N ASP A 228 -21.26 0.33 2.34
CA ASP A 228 -20.51 1.29 3.19
C ASP A 228 -19.15 0.70 3.63
N LEU A 229 -19.07 -0.62 3.76
CA LEU A 229 -17.83 -1.33 4.08
C LEU A 229 -16.82 -1.31 2.91
N GLU A 230 -17.27 -1.43 1.66
CA GLU A 230 -16.38 -1.30 0.49
C GLU A 230 -15.87 0.14 0.35
N ARG A 231 -16.72 1.13 0.55
CA ARG A 231 -16.29 2.55 0.56
C ARG A 231 -15.29 2.87 1.65
N LEU A 232 -15.50 2.34 2.87
CA LEU A 232 -14.55 2.47 3.98
C LEU A 232 -13.23 1.77 3.67
N THR A 233 -13.29 0.60 3.06
CA THR A 233 -12.12 -0.17 2.67
C THR A 233 -11.33 0.53 1.56
N ASP A 234 -12.01 1.05 0.55
CA ASP A 234 -11.39 1.82 -0.53
C ASP A 234 -10.76 3.12 -0.02
N SER A 235 -11.43 3.82 0.90
CA SER A 235 -10.88 5.00 1.58
C SER A 235 -9.62 4.66 2.35
N PHE A 236 -9.62 3.55 3.08
CA PHE A 236 -8.45 3.07 3.82
C PHE A 236 -7.28 2.72 2.89
N HIS A 237 -7.55 2.03 1.77
CA HIS A 237 -6.53 1.70 0.78
C HIS A 237 -5.95 2.92 0.08
N LEU A 238 -6.80 3.89 -0.26
CA LEU A 238 -6.35 5.16 -0.82
C LEU A 238 -5.47 5.92 0.16
N ASN A 239 -5.86 5.97 1.44
CA ASN A 239 -5.09 6.62 2.48
C ASN A 239 -3.72 5.95 2.67
N LEU A 240 -3.66 4.62 2.79
CA LEU A 240 -2.39 3.89 2.86
C LEU A 240 -1.51 4.09 1.61
N THR A 241 -2.12 4.15 0.43
CA THR A 241 -1.40 4.41 -0.82
C THR A 241 -0.86 5.84 -0.84
N ALA A 242 -1.64 6.82 -0.39
CA ALA A 242 -1.22 8.20 -0.27
C ALA A 242 -0.05 8.35 0.71
N PHE A 243 -0.10 7.72 1.89
CA PHE A 243 1.02 7.69 2.83
C PHE A 243 2.27 7.03 2.24
N GLY A 244 2.09 5.94 1.47
CA GLY A 244 3.20 5.28 0.77
C GLY A 244 3.87 6.20 -0.25
N LEU A 245 3.09 6.88 -1.08
CA LEU A 245 3.58 7.86 -2.05
C LEU A 245 4.26 9.04 -1.37
N LEU A 246 3.67 9.55 -0.30
CA LEU A 246 4.21 10.68 0.45
C LEU A 246 5.55 10.31 1.10
N SER A 247 5.65 9.15 1.73
CA SER A 247 6.91 8.60 2.26
C SER A 247 7.96 8.44 1.18
N PHE A 248 7.57 8.00 -0.01
CA PHE A 248 8.46 7.93 -1.17
C PHE A 248 8.97 9.32 -1.59
N PHE A 249 8.09 10.33 -1.68
CA PHE A 249 8.52 11.69 -2.02
C PHE A 249 9.45 12.29 -0.97
N VAL A 250 9.18 12.11 0.32
CA VAL A 250 10.09 12.54 1.39
C VAL A 250 11.46 11.86 1.25
N GLY A 251 11.47 10.55 1.01
CA GLY A 251 12.68 9.80 0.74
C GLY A 251 13.43 10.33 -0.48
N LEU A 252 12.72 10.63 -1.57
CA LEU A 252 13.29 11.21 -2.79
C LEU A 252 13.95 12.56 -2.51
N PHE A 253 13.36 13.42 -1.68
CA PHE A 253 13.93 14.69 -1.27
C PHE A 253 15.21 14.52 -0.44
N ILE A 254 15.21 13.58 0.51
CA ILE A 254 16.40 13.27 1.32
C ILE A 254 17.55 12.82 0.41
N VAL A 255 17.26 11.91 -0.51
CA VAL A 255 18.22 11.39 -1.50
C VAL A 255 18.72 12.51 -2.40
N ASN A 256 17.82 13.37 -2.93
CA ASN A 256 18.19 14.51 -3.77
C ASN A 256 19.12 15.48 -3.02
N SER A 257 18.85 15.77 -1.75
CA SER A 257 19.68 16.62 -0.91
C SER A 257 21.07 16.01 -0.68
N ALA A 258 21.12 14.71 -0.36
CA ALA A 258 22.38 14.00 -0.13
C ALA A 258 23.24 13.91 -1.40
N ILE A 259 22.61 13.59 -2.55
CA ILE A 259 23.31 13.56 -3.86
C ILE A 259 23.76 14.95 -4.26
N GLY A 260 22.92 15.98 -4.08
CA GLY A 260 23.24 17.37 -4.37
C GLY A 260 24.48 17.82 -3.60
N LEU A 261 24.52 17.58 -2.30
CA LEU A 261 25.66 17.91 -1.44
C LEU A 261 26.93 17.16 -1.87
N ALA A 262 26.83 15.86 -2.11
CA ALA A 262 27.95 15.05 -2.57
C ALA A 262 28.49 15.54 -3.94
N PHE A 263 27.58 15.96 -4.84
CA PHE A 263 27.95 16.50 -6.14
C PHE A 263 28.70 17.85 -5.99
N GLU A 264 28.17 18.78 -5.19
CA GLU A 264 28.80 20.10 -4.96
C GLU A 264 30.24 19.94 -4.43
N GLN A 265 30.45 19.01 -3.49
CA GLN A 265 31.79 18.76 -2.92
C GLN A 265 32.75 18.08 -3.89
N ARG A 266 32.24 17.35 -4.89
CA ARG A 266 33.04 16.71 -5.95
C ARG A 266 33.31 17.61 -7.14
N LEU A 267 32.68 18.77 -7.24
CA LEU A 267 32.84 19.71 -8.35
C LEU A 267 34.29 20.01 -8.69
N PRO A 268 35.22 20.29 -7.73
CA PRO A 268 36.62 20.51 -8.03
C PRO A 268 37.28 19.32 -8.72
N THR A 269 37.06 18.11 -8.18
CA THR A 269 37.59 16.86 -8.76
C THR A 269 37.05 16.60 -10.15
N LEU A 270 35.74 16.83 -10.37
CA LEU A 270 35.11 16.68 -11.69
C LEU A 270 35.68 17.64 -12.72
N ARG A 271 35.98 18.89 -12.32
CA ARG A 271 36.66 19.89 -13.18
C ARG A 271 38.08 19.46 -13.54
N THR A 272 38.85 18.96 -12.57
CA THR A 272 40.20 18.45 -12.80
C THR A 272 40.20 17.29 -13.77
N LEU A 273 39.28 16.32 -13.61
CA LEU A 273 39.13 15.19 -14.54
C LEU A 273 38.78 15.66 -15.97
N ARG A 274 37.93 16.68 -16.06
CA ARG A 274 37.58 17.31 -17.35
C ARG A 274 38.79 18.01 -17.99
N ALA A 275 39.57 18.72 -17.19
CA ALA A 275 40.83 19.37 -17.64
C ALA A 275 41.87 18.34 -18.11
N CYS A 276 41.92 17.17 -17.48
CA CYS A 276 42.76 16.03 -17.90
C CYS A 276 42.21 15.27 -19.15
N GLY A 277 41.18 15.81 -19.82
CA GLY A 277 40.66 15.26 -21.08
C GLY A 277 39.60 14.17 -20.96
N VAL A 278 38.99 13.97 -19.77
CA VAL A 278 37.83 13.09 -19.60
C VAL A 278 36.60 13.76 -20.22
N SER A 279 35.91 13.09 -21.15
CA SER A 279 34.71 13.64 -21.77
C SER A 279 33.55 13.74 -20.78
N ALA A 280 32.67 14.75 -20.97
CA ALA A 280 31.50 14.94 -20.11
C ALA A 280 30.57 13.71 -20.10
N ARG A 281 30.41 13.08 -21.27
CA ARG A 281 29.57 11.85 -21.39
C ARG A 281 30.15 10.69 -20.58
N MET A 282 31.46 10.48 -20.64
CA MET A 282 32.15 9.43 -19.89
C MET A 282 32.05 9.70 -18.37
N LEU A 283 32.25 10.93 -17.94
CA LEU A 283 32.11 11.33 -16.54
C LEU A 283 30.68 11.05 -16.03
N ASN A 284 29.68 11.48 -16.78
CA ASN A 284 28.28 11.27 -16.44
C ASN A 284 27.91 9.76 -16.40
N SER A 285 28.38 8.97 -17.38
CA SER A 285 28.14 7.52 -17.38
C SER A 285 28.74 6.84 -16.16
N VAL A 286 29.95 7.22 -15.75
CA VAL A 286 30.59 6.67 -14.55
C VAL A 286 29.83 7.07 -13.27
N MET A 287 29.36 8.31 -13.19
CA MET A 287 28.53 8.78 -12.06
C MET A 287 27.18 8.03 -12.00
N VAL A 288 26.55 7.76 -13.17
CA VAL A 288 25.31 6.98 -13.21
C VAL A 288 25.55 5.53 -12.75
N ILE A 289 26.63 4.89 -13.21
CA ILE A 289 26.99 3.52 -12.79
C ILE A 289 27.23 3.48 -11.29
N GLU A 290 27.99 4.43 -10.74
CA GLU A 290 28.23 4.57 -9.31
C GLU A 290 26.92 4.70 -8.52
N LEU A 291 26.05 5.62 -8.96
CA LEU A 291 24.76 5.86 -8.32
C LEU A 291 23.83 4.64 -8.38
N VAL A 292 23.75 3.97 -9.53
CA VAL A 292 22.95 2.76 -9.69
C VAL A 292 23.47 1.62 -8.79
N SER A 293 24.79 1.48 -8.66
CA SER A 293 25.36 0.47 -7.76
C SER A 293 25.06 0.76 -6.29
N LEU A 294 25.12 2.02 -5.86
CA LEU A 294 24.74 2.42 -4.50
C LEU A 294 23.23 2.27 -4.27
N ALA A 295 22.41 2.63 -5.26
CA ALA A 295 20.95 2.45 -5.18
C ALA A 295 20.54 0.97 -5.10
N LEU A 296 21.24 0.10 -5.80
CA LEU A 296 21.02 -1.35 -5.74
C LEU A 296 21.34 -1.90 -4.36
N LEU A 297 22.50 -1.55 -3.79
CA LEU A 297 22.89 -1.97 -2.45
C LEU A 297 21.92 -1.41 -1.39
N ALA A 298 21.63 -0.12 -1.44
CA ALA A 298 20.69 0.53 -0.51
C ALA A 298 19.26 0.01 -0.69
N GLY A 299 18.83 -0.28 -1.91
CA GLY A 299 17.53 -0.86 -2.23
C GLY A 299 17.36 -2.24 -1.62
N LEU A 300 18.37 -3.12 -1.74
CA LEU A 300 18.32 -4.45 -1.13
C LEU A 300 18.24 -4.37 0.40
N ILE A 301 19.08 -3.54 1.02
CA ILE A 301 19.04 -3.34 2.48
C ILE A 301 17.71 -2.71 2.89
N GLY A 302 17.24 -1.70 2.15
CA GLY A 302 15.96 -1.02 2.40
C GLY A 302 14.76 -1.95 2.32
N LEU A 303 14.74 -2.87 1.35
CA LEU A 303 13.69 -3.91 1.26
C LEU A 303 13.66 -4.81 2.49
N VAL A 304 14.83 -5.27 2.94
CA VAL A 304 14.93 -6.10 4.15
C VAL A 304 14.48 -5.31 5.38
N CYS A 305 14.95 -4.07 5.55
CA CYS A 305 14.52 -3.20 6.65
C CYS A 305 13.02 -2.92 6.60
N GLY A 306 12.47 -2.61 5.42
CA GLY A 306 11.03 -2.37 5.23
C GLY A 306 10.19 -3.59 5.59
N TYR A 307 10.63 -4.79 5.21
CA TYR A 307 10.00 -6.04 5.63
C TYR A 307 10.01 -6.23 7.14
N LEU A 308 11.16 -6.01 7.78
CA LEU A 308 11.29 -6.13 9.24
C LEU A 308 10.39 -5.13 9.97
N ILE A 309 10.33 -3.89 9.50
CA ILE A 309 9.43 -2.86 10.05
C ILE A 309 7.97 -3.29 9.88
N ALA A 310 7.58 -3.73 8.68
CA ALA A 310 6.23 -4.19 8.43
C ALA A 310 5.87 -5.42 9.28
N ALA A 311 6.79 -6.37 9.46
CA ALA A 311 6.59 -7.54 10.30
C ALA A 311 6.43 -7.18 11.79
N ALA A 312 7.19 -6.19 12.26
CA ALA A 312 7.09 -5.69 13.63
C ALA A 312 5.77 -4.94 13.90
N LEU A 313 5.27 -4.17 12.91
CA LEU A 313 4.02 -3.41 13.02
C LEU A 313 2.77 -4.25 12.75
N LEU A 314 2.89 -5.37 12.07
CA LEU A 314 1.76 -6.22 11.68
C LEU A 314 0.87 -6.65 12.86
N PRO A 315 1.38 -7.04 14.04
CA PRO A 315 0.55 -7.43 15.18
C PRO A 315 -0.35 -6.29 15.67
N ASP A 316 0.17 -5.05 15.72
CA ASP A 316 -0.58 -3.87 16.18
C ASP A 316 -1.65 -3.47 15.16
N VAL A 317 -1.32 -3.49 13.87
CA VAL A 317 -2.27 -3.26 12.77
C VAL A 317 -3.35 -4.35 12.78
N ALA A 318 -2.98 -5.60 12.96
CA ALA A 318 -3.93 -6.71 13.05
C ALA A 318 -4.85 -6.59 14.26
N ALA A 319 -4.34 -6.15 15.41
CA ALA A 319 -5.14 -5.93 16.61
C ALA A 319 -6.15 -4.77 16.41
N SER A 320 -5.71 -3.67 15.80
CA SER A 320 -6.57 -2.51 15.50
C SER A 320 -7.69 -2.87 14.51
N LEU A 321 -7.35 -3.58 13.44
CA LEU A 321 -8.34 -4.01 12.43
C LEU A 321 -9.30 -5.07 12.98
N ARG A 322 -8.84 -5.93 13.88
CA ARG A 322 -9.71 -6.90 14.56
C ARG A 322 -10.71 -6.19 15.48
N GLY A 323 -10.26 -5.16 16.23
CA GLY A 323 -11.12 -4.37 17.12
C GLY A 323 -12.17 -3.55 16.38
N LEU A 324 -11.81 -2.93 15.26
CA LEU A 324 -12.70 -2.04 14.51
C LEU A 324 -13.62 -2.78 13.53
N TYR A 325 -13.13 -3.83 12.89
CA TYR A 325 -13.82 -4.48 11.77
C TYR A 325 -14.08 -5.98 11.97
N GLY A 326 -13.67 -6.57 13.10
CA GLY A 326 -13.78 -8.01 13.35
C GLY A 326 -12.94 -8.88 12.41
N ALA A 327 -12.09 -8.27 11.57
CA ALA A 327 -11.28 -8.98 10.59
C ALA A 327 -10.08 -9.68 11.27
N GLN A 328 -9.94 -10.98 11.06
CA GLN A 328 -8.76 -11.72 11.50
C GLN A 328 -7.71 -11.67 10.39
N ILE A 329 -6.62 -10.95 10.64
CA ILE A 329 -5.50 -10.84 9.73
C ILE A 329 -4.50 -11.96 10.04
N PRO A 330 -4.03 -12.72 9.04
CA PRO A 330 -2.94 -13.67 9.24
C PRO A 330 -1.70 -12.95 9.77
N GLY A 331 -1.12 -13.48 10.84
CA GLY A 331 0.06 -12.89 11.49
C GLY A 331 1.38 -13.06 10.72
N GLN A 332 1.35 -13.51 9.46
CA GLN A 332 2.54 -13.75 8.66
C GLN A 332 2.47 -12.96 7.34
N LEU A 333 3.51 -12.17 7.10
CA LEU A 333 3.73 -11.49 5.83
C LEU A 333 4.24 -12.47 4.79
N THR A 334 3.56 -12.59 3.67
CA THR A 334 4.05 -13.36 2.52
C THR A 334 4.68 -12.40 1.50
N LEU A 335 5.98 -12.53 1.27
CA LEU A 335 6.70 -11.77 0.26
C LEU A 335 6.55 -12.45 -1.11
N LYS A 336 5.82 -11.82 -2.02
CA LYS A 336 5.81 -12.24 -3.43
C LYS A 336 7.10 -11.74 -4.11
N SER A 337 7.69 -12.54 -5.00
CA SER A 337 8.91 -12.19 -5.75
C SER A 337 8.79 -10.88 -6.55
N GLN A 338 7.58 -10.51 -6.98
CA GLN A 338 7.30 -9.25 -7.67
C GLN A 338 7.69 -8.00 -6.86
N TRP A 339 7.66 -8.09 -5.53
CA TRP A 339 7.98 -6.98 -4.62
C TRP A 339 9.47 -6.65 -4.59
N TRP A 340 10.30 -7.66 -4.68
CA TRP A 340 11.75 -7.48 -4.74
C TRP A 340 12.14 -6.68 -5.98
N PHE A 341 11.59 -7.04 -7.15
CA PHE A 341 11.84 -6.33 -8.39
C PHE A 341 11.28 -4.91 -8.38
N ALA A 342 10.05 -4.72 -7.89
CA ALA A 342 9.44 -3.40 -7.79
C ALA A 342 10.21 -2.46 -6.85
N GLY A 343 10.62 -2.94 -5.67
CA GLY A 343 11.38 -2.14 -4.71
C GLY A 343 12.77 -1.75 -5.22
N ILE A 344 13.49 -2.67 -5.87
CA ILE A 344 14.77 -2.37 -6.51
C ILE A 344 14.58 -1.36 -7.65
N ALA A 345 13.58 -1.56 -8.50
CA ALA A 345 13.29 -0.65 -9.60
C ALA A 345 12.99 0.77 -9.09
N ILE A 346 12.17 0.89 -8.05
CA ILE A 346 11.83 2.18 -7.43
C ILE A 346 13.05 2.84 -6.78
N SER A 347 13.91 2.06 -6.11
CA SER A 347 15.16 2.58 -5.55
C SER A 347 16.07 3.17 -6.65
N ILE A 348 16.23 2.47 -7.75
CA ILE A 348 17.07 2.92 -8.89
C ILE A 348 16.44 4.14 -9.57
N ILE A 349 15.15 4.09 -9.89
CA ILE A 349 14.43 5.18 -10.56
C ILE A 349 14.41 6.41 -9.65
N GLY A 350 14.13 6.24 -8.36
CA GLY A 350 14.15 7.30 -7.36
C GLY A 350 15.52 7.95 -7.23
N ALA A 351 16.59 7.16 -7.17
CA ALA A 351 17.96 7.68 -7.11
C ALA A 351 18.35 8.46 -8.39
N LEU A 352 17.98 7.94 -9.57
CA LEU A 352 18.22 8.62 -10.85
C LEU A 352 17.41 9.91 -10.98
N ALA A 353 16.14 9.91 -10.57
CA ALA A 353 15.29 11.09 -10.55
C ALA A 353 15.85 12.16 -9.60
N ALA A 354 16.26 11.76 -8.39
CA ALA A 354 16.90 12.64 -7.43
C ALA A 354 18.23 13.21 -7.95
N ALA A 355 19.01 12.41 -8.66
CA ALA A 355 20.28 12.84 -9.23
C ALA A 355 20.18 13.63 -10.54
N ALA A 356 19.00 13.67 -11.18
CA ALA A 356 18.82 14.23 -12.52
C ALA A 356 19.37 15.66 -12.65
N THR A 357 19.14 16.50 -11.66
CA THR A 357 19.66 17.88 -11.63
C THR A 357 21.19 17.93 -11.54
N SER A 358 21.79 17.08 -10.71
CA SER A 358 23.23 16.98 -10.52
C SER A 358 23.92 16.41 -11.77
N LEU A 359 23.31 15.38 -12.40
CA LEU A 359 23.82 14.78 -13.63
C LEU A 359 23.75 15.76 -14.81
N THR A 360 22.67 16.53 -14.95
CA THR A 360 22.57 17.56 -15.98
C THR A 360 23.56 18.70 -15.77
N LYS A 361 23.81 19.12 -14.52
CA LYS A 361 24.87 20.06 -14.17
C LYS A 361 26.26 19.50 -14.56
N ALA A 362 26.52 18.21 -14.32
CA ALA A 362 27.77 17.55 -14.69
C ALA A 362 28.04 17.58 -16.20
N LEU A 363 27.01 17.36 -17.03
CA LEU A 363 27.13 17.44 -18.50
C LEU A 363 27.48 18.84 -18.99
N ARG A 364 26.97 19.87 -18.31
CA ARG A 364 27.12 21.28 -18.67
C ARG A 364 28.25 22.02 -17.93
N LEU A 365 29.11 21.27 -17.22
CA LEU A 365 30.25 21.88 -16.46
C LEU A 365 31.13 22.70 -17.38
N PRO A 366 31.15 24.03 -17.26
CA PRO A 366 32.08 24.87 -18.02
C PRO A 366 33.48 24.78 -17.40
N LEU A 367 34.49 24.61 -18.25
CA LEU A 367 35.91 24.57 -17.83
C LEU A 367 36.40 25.92 -17.29
N LEU A 368 35.81 27.03 -17.74
CA LEU A 368 36.18 28.40 -17.47
C LEU A 368 35.22 29.15 -16.51
N ALA A 369 34.46 28.44 -15.68
CA ALA A 369 33.39 29.02 -14.86
C ALA A 369 33.84 30.05 -13.79
N THR A 370 35.13 30.14 -13.48
CA THR A 370 35.67 31.13 -12.56
C THR A 370 35.64 32.56 -13.12
N ALA A 371 35.43 32.73 -14.44
CA ALA A 371 35.44 34.03 -15.10
C ALA A 371 34.10 34.73 -15.29
N GLN A 372 32.96 34.07 -14.98
CA GLN A 372 31.61 34.63 -15.26
C GLN A 372 30.60 34.39 -14.15
N PRO A 373 30.67 35.08 -13.00
CA PRO A 373 29.69 34.89 -11.91
C PRO A 373 28.26 35.33 -12.30
N TYR A 374 28.11 36.31 -13.17
CA TYR A 374 26.81 36.84 -13.60
C TYR A 374 25.95 35.87 -14.41
N ALA A 375 26.57 35.03 -15.25
CA ALA A 375 25.85 34.05 -16.05
C ALA A 375 25.15 32.97 -15.20
N TRP A 376 25.77 32.62 -14.06
CA TRP A 376 25.20 31.66 -13.09
C TRP A 376 23.98 32.19 -12.36
N GLN A 377 24.03 33.46 -11.94
CA GLN A 377 22.91 34.12 -11.27
C GLN A 377 21.67 34.21 -12.17
N GLN A 378 21.87 34.53 -13.46
CA GLN A 378 20.79 34.58 -14.43
C GLN A 378 20.19 33.17 -14.72
N ALA A 379 21.02 32.14 -14.81
CA ALA A 379 20.55 30.77 -15.01
C ALA A 379 19.74 30.27 -13.80
N GLN A 380 20.20 30.58 -12.58
CA GLN A 380 19.51 30.24 -11.34
C GLN A 380 18.14 30.92 -11.25
N ARG A 381 18.06 32.20 -11.61
CA ARG A 381 16.80 32.97 -11.61
C ARG A 381 15.79 32.41 -12.62
N ARG A 382 16.24 32.03 -13.83
CA ARG A 382 15.37 31.38 -14.81
C ARG A 382 14.82 30.04 -14.31
N TRP A 383 15.66 29.27 -13.62
CA TRP A 383 15.23 27.98 -13.04
C TRP A 383 14.19 28.17 -11.94
N LEU A 384 14.39 29.15 -11.03
CA LEU A 384 13.42 29.49 -9.99
C LEU A 384 12.10 29.97 -10.58
N MET A 385 12.13 30.78 -11.65
CA MET A 385 10.91 31.20 -12.36
C MET A 385 10.15 30.01 -12.99
N LEU A 386 10.90 29.07 -13.62
CA LEU A 386 10.29 27.87 -14.18
C LEU A 386 9.67 26.99 -13.10
N GLN A 387 10.37 26.80 -11.99
CA GLN A 387 9.89 26.05 -10.84
C GLN A 387 8.64 26.69 -10.24
N SER A 388 8.60 28.02 -10.13
CA SER A 388 7.42 28.76 -9.65
C SER A 388 6.25 28.68 -10.62
N ALA A 389 6.50 28.70 -11.92
CA ALA A 389 5.46 28.49 -12.95
C ALA A 389 4.86 27.09 -12.86
N VAL A 390 5.69 26.07 -12.66
CA VAL A 390 5.22 24.70 -12.43
C VAL A 390 4.41 24.61 -11.14
N ALA A 391 4.86 25.24 -10.04
CA ALA A 391 4.11 25.30 -8.79
C ALA A 391 2.72 25.92 -8.98
N LEU A 392 2.64 27.03 -9.72
CA LEU A 392 1.38 27.70 -10.02
C LEU A 392 0.44 26.82 -10.88
N ALA A 393 1.00 26.10 -11.86
CA ALA A 393 0.25 25.15 -12.66
C ALA A 393 -0.29 23.98 -11.82
N VAL A 394 0.50 23.49 -10.84
CA VAL A 394 0.07 22.46 -9.90
C VAL A 394 -1.04 22.96 -8.98
N PHE A 395 -0.96 24.20 -8.48
CA PHE A 395 -2.06 24.83 -7.71
C PHE A 395 -3.31 25.02 -8.55
N ALA A 396 -3.17 25.42 -9.82
CA ALA A 396 -4.31 25.56 -10.74
C ALA A 396 -4.97 24.20 -11.00
N ALA A 397 -4.17 23.13 -11.18
CA ALA A 397 -4.69 21.78 -11.29
C ALA A 397 -5.41 21.33 -10.01
N ALA A 398 -4.87 21.64 -8.82
CA ALA A 398 -5.54 21.38 -7.54
C ALA A 398 -6.89 22.10 -7.47
N GLY A 399 -6.96 23.36 -7.88
CA GLY A 399 -8.21 24.12 -7.96
C GLY A 399 -9.20 23.51 -8.95
N ALA A 400 -8.75 23.04 -10.11
CA ALA A 400 -9.59 22.35 -11.07
C ALA A 400 -10.16 21.03 -10.51
N PHE A 401 -9.34 20.22 -9.84
CA PHE A 401 -9.80 18.99 -9.16
C PHE A 401 -10.78 19.28 -8.01
N LEU A 402 -10.64 20.43 -7.34
CA LEU A 402 -11.55 20.85 -6.28
C LEU A 402 -12.91 21.26 -6.82
N LEU A 403 -12.95 21.85 -8.02
CA LEU A 403 -14.18 22.35 -8.66
C LEU A 403 -14.93 21.28 -9.46
N PHE A 404 -14.21 20.32 -10.05
CA PHE A 404 -14.76 19.34 -11.00
C PHE A 404 -14.62 17.88 -10.53
N GLY A 405 -14.01 17.63 -9.39
CA GLY A 405 -13.74 16.28 -8.91
C GLY A 405 -14.71 15.83 -7.83
N ASP A 406 -15.58 14.86 -8.16
CA ASP A 406 -16.57 14.30 -7.23
C ASP A 406 -16.11 12.98 -6.59
N SER A 407 -14.85 12.58 -6.76
CA SER A 407 -14.32 11.31 -6.27
C SER A 407 -13.36 11.48 -5.10
N LEU A 408 -13.28 10.47 -4.26
CA LEU A 408 -12.30 10.40 -3.17
C LEU A 408 -10.85 10.52 -3.70
N LEU A 409 -10.59 9.98 -4.88
CA LEU A 409 -9.29 10.08 -5.57
C LEU A 409 -8.96 11.54 -5.92
N SER A 410 -9.95 12.36 -6.34
CA SER A 410 -9.74 13.79 -6.62
C SER A 410 -9.36 14.55 -5.35
N GLY A 411 -9.95 14.21 -4.19
CA GLY A 411 -9.56 14.78 -2.90
C GLY A 411 -8.10 14.54 -2.54
N PHE A 412 -7.62 13.30 -2.69
CA PHE A 412 -6.21 12.98 -2.49
C PHE A 412 -5.29 13.65 -3.52
N ALA A 413 -5.73 13.77 -4.77
CA ALA A 413 -4.99 14.49 -5.81
C ALA A 413 -4.85 15.98 -5.47
N VAL A 414 -5.89 16.60 -4.92
CA VAL A 414 -5.86 17.99 -4.43
C VAL A 414 -4.86 18.15 -3.30
N LEU A 415 -4.88 17.25 -2.28
CA LEU A 415 -3.93 17.30 -1.17
C LEU A 415 -2.49 17.13 -1.66
N ALA A 416 -2.24 16.14 -2.51
CA ALA A 416 -0.91 15.90 -3.08
C ALA A 416 -0.44 17.09 -3.92
N ALA A 417 -1.31 17.70 -4.72
CA ALA A 417 -0.99 18.87 -5.53
C ALA A 417 -0.73 20.11 -4.66
N LEU A 418 -1.50 20.33 -3.59
CA LEU A 418 -1.26 21.42 -2.64
C LEU A 418 0.10 21.27 -1.95
N LEU A 419 0.44 20.07 -1.48
CA LEU A 419 1.72 19.78 -0.83
C LEU A 419 2.90 19.95 -1.79
N LEU A 420 2.78 19.41 -2.99
CA LEU A 420 3.81 19.52 -4.03
C LEU A 420 3.97 20.97 -4.48
N GLY A 421 2.86 21.68 -4.70
CA GLY A 421 2.85 23.08 -5.07
C GLY A 421 3.49 23.97 -3.98
N ALA A 422 3.16 23.73 -2.70
CA ALA A 422 3.75 24.44 -1.57
C ALA A 422 5.27 24.18 -1.48
N ALA A 423 5.70 22.94 -1.64
CA ALA A 423 7.11 22.61 -1.67
C ALA A 423 7.83 23.29 -2.84
N LEU A 424 7.26 23.27 -4.04
CA LEU A 424 7.89 23.87 -5.23
C LEU A 424 7.96 25.39 -5.19
N ILE A 425 6.99 26.08 -4.56
CA ILE A 425 6.99 27.56 -4.47
C ILE A 425 7.92 28.07 -3.38
N LEU A 426 8.28 27.25 -2.39
CA LEU A 426 9.07 27.61 -1.22
C LEU A 426 10.42 28.28 -1.55
N PRO A 427 11.22 27.80 -2.52
CA PRO A 427 12.49 28.45 -2.88
C PRO A 427 12.32 29.89 -3.36
N MET A 428 11.24 30.15 -4.11
CA MET A 428 10.94 31.51 -4.60
C MET A 428 10.49 32.41 -3.46
N LEU A 429 9.64 31.92 -2.55
CA LEU A 429 9.24 32.67 -1.35
C LEU A 429 10.47 33.00 -0.49
N LEU A 430 11.36 32.03 -0.30
CA LEU A 430 12.58 32.23 0.46
C LEU A 430 13.48 33.28 -0.20
N GLU A 431 13.63 33.27 -1.55
CA GLU A 431 14.39 34.30 -2.26
C GLU A 431 13.78 35.68 -2.06
N ILE A 432 12.47 35.83 -2.13
CA ILE A 432 11.78 37.09 -1.89
C ILE A 432 12.02 37.59 -0.46
N VAL A 433 11.88 36.72 0.54
CA VAL A 433 12.09 37.06 1.95
C VAL A 433 13.53 37.49 2.19
N LEU A 434 14.53 36.77 1.66
CA LEU A 434 15.93 37.08 1.80
C LEU A 434 16.32 38.37 1.06
N ALA A 435 15.73 38.58 -0.13
CA ALA A 435 15.94 39.85 -0.88
C ALA A 435 15.31 41.04 -0.16
N PHE A 436 14.16 40.87 0.46
CA PHE A 436 13.54 41.92 1.27
C PHE A 436 14.34 42.22 2.51
N GLY A 437 14.77 41.21 3.25
CA GLY A 437 15.65 41.34 4.41
C GLY A 437 16.96 42.06 4.07
N GLN A 438 17.57 41.72 2.93
CA GLN A 438 18.79 42.37 2.45
C GLN A 438 18.59 43.88 2.14
N ARG A 439 17.40 44.24 1.57
CA ARG A 439 17.07 45.66 1.28
C ARG A 439 16.89 46.51 2.54
N HIS A 440 16.43 45.88 3.64
CA HIS A 440 16.17 46.58 4.90
C HIS A 440 17.30 46.41 5.92
N ALA A 441 18.37 45.70 5.57
CA ALA A 441 19.51 45.46 6.43
C ALA A 441 20.21 46.77 6.76
N ARG A 442 20.42 47.05 8.06
CA ARG A 442 21.16 48.20 8.59
C ARG A 442 22.38 47.72 9.33
N GLY A 443 23.55 48.09 8.83
CA GLY A 443 24.84 47.70 9.40
C GLY A 443 25.53 46.51 8.74
N PRO A 444 26.87 46.40 8.89
CA PRO A 444 27.67 45.44 8.14
C PRO A 444 27.39 43.99 8.46
N LEU A 445 27.09 43.64 9.71
CA LEU A 445 26.76 42.27 10.12
C LEU A 445 25.40 41.78 9.54
N SER A 446 24.40 42.68 9.54
CA SER A 446 23.07 42.34 8.98
C SER A 446 23.14 42.16 7.47
N THR A 447 23.85 43.06 6.75
CA THR A 447 24.06 42.94 5.31
C THR A 447 24.80 41.64 4.94
N TRP A 448 25.82 41.31 5.73
CA TRP A 448 26.59 40.07 5.54
C TRP A 448 25.69 38.82 5.74
N PHE A 449 24.92 38.77 6.84
CA PHE A 449 24.04 37.65 7.14
C PHE A 449 23.03 37.37 6.01
N TRP A 450 22.33 38.42 5.55
CA TRP A 450 21.34 38.27 4.48
C TRP A 450 21.97 37.90 3.14
N ALA A 451 23.14 38.42 2.83
CA ALA A 451 23.90 38.12 1.63
C ALA A 451 24.39 36.64 1.63
N ASP A 452 24.93 36.19 2.76
CA ASP A 452 25.41 34.82 2.93
C ASP A 452 24.26 33.81 2.86
N SER A 453 23.15 34.07 3.57
CA SER A 453 21.95 33.27 3.52
C SER A 453 21.38 33.14 2.09
N ARG A 454 21.48 34.21 1.29
CA ARG A 454 21.05 34.20 -0.11
C ARG A 454 21.98 33.37 -1.00
N GLN A 455 23.26 33.31 -0.71
CA GLN A 455 24.19 32.43 -1.43
C GLN A 455 23.92 30.94 -1.12
N GLN A 456 23.44 30.65 0.08
CA GLN A 456 23.07 29.30 0.52
C GLN A 456 21.61 28.91 0.19
N LEU A 457 20.90 29.71 -0.61
CA LEU A 457 19.47 29.55 -0.94
C LEU A 457 19.14 28.13 -1.41
N SER A 458 20.00 27.50 -2.23
CA SER A 458 19.75 26.14 -2.75
C SER A 458 19.75 25.08 -1.66
N GLY A 459 20.63 25.17 -0.68
CA GLY A 459 20.69 24.24 0.46
C GLY A 459 19.55 24.48 1.45
N LEU A 460 19.31 25.76 1.80
CA LEU A 460 18.24 26.15 2.71
C LEU A 460 16.84 25.77 2.16
N SER A 461 16.60 26.01 0.87
CA SER A 461 15.31 25.68 0.26
C SER A 461 15.03 24.18 0.25
N LEU A 462 16.03 23.34 -0.04
CA LEU A 462 15.88 21.89 0.01
C LEU A 462 15.56 21.39 1.41
N ALA A 463 16.29 21.91 2.44
CA ALA A 463 16.04 21.53 3.83
C ALA A 463 14.62 21.94 4.28
N LEU A 464 14.18 23.14 3.93
CA LEU A 464 12.84 23.63 4.26
C LEU A 464 11.75 22.88 3.49
N MET A 465 11.96 22.55 2.21
CA MET A 465 11.02 21.71 1.45
C MET A 465 10.82 20.34 2.11
N ALA A 466 11.91 19.68 2.50
CA ALA A 466 11.85 18.41 3.22
C ALA A 466 11.13 18.55 4.57
N LEU A 467 11.39 19.63 5.31
CA LEU A 467 10.74 19.91 6.59
C LEU A 467 9.24 20.16 6.42
N VAL A 468 8.84 20.99 5.44
CA VAL A 468 7.43 21.27 5.14
C VAL A 468 6.69 20.00 4.78
N LEU A 469 7.27 19.15 3.90
CA LEU A 469 6.67 17.87 3.55
C LEU A 469 6.57 16.95 4.77
N ALA A 470 7.62 16.86 5.58
CA ALA A 470 7.60 16.01 6.79
C ALA A 470 6.55 16.46 7.82
N LEU A 471 6.40 17.79 8.02
CA LEU A 471 5.37 18.34 8.91
C LEU A 471 3.95 18.14 8.36
N ALA A 472 3.77 18.34 7.05
CA ALA A 472 2.46 18.18 6.41
C ALA A 472 1.93 16.75 6.43
N VAL A 473 2.82 15.75 6.54
CA VAL A 473 2.45 14.34 6.72
C VAL A 473 1.93 14.06 8.13
N ASN A 474 2.37 14.86 9.10
CA ASN A 474 2.09 14.59 10.52
C ASN A 474 0.86 15.36 11.04
N VAL A 475 0.26 16.21 10.21
CA VAL A 475 -0.97 16.97 10.49
C VAL A 475 -2.16 16.33 9.78
#